data_1238e235e907fa0cd8c701906455f30c
#
_entry.id   1238e235e907fa0cd8c701906455f30c
#
_cell.length_a   1.000
_cell.length_b   1.000
_cell.length_c   1.000
_cell.angle_alpha   90.00
_cell.angle_beta   90.00
_cell.angle_gamma   90.00
#
_symmetry.space_group_name_H-M   'P 1'
#
loop_
_entity.id
_entity.type
_entity.pdbx_description
1 polymer ?
#
loop_
_entity_poly.entity_id
_entity_poly.type
_entity_poly.pdbx_seq_one_letter_code
_entity_poly.pdbx_strand_id
1 'polypeptide(L)'
;MTEVLAIETKKKRIEANMRLEDLDEVPFHIEVGPMHMATREFYDNPDAEIKWAQDHARKMEGVYDYGFPNIKPNQGINIIAAAFGCECKVNDEADPWVTPLIREENAEDVYKLAVPDAVNHPVFQKAWKHIEALQSRSSLPLRMINVPSPLVSASLIWDYTSFIEATLTYPDEVHALMEKVTEATIGYIKEQFKRIKNFYSISHEMWYVPREAGIRVSDDTAALLSPALYREFGVKYNSILAKEFGGIVVHSCGNVANVVQAMMEIPGLAGLDFTIPQVADWATIKDAVAGKTALFLRHFYWDHIGEKNVDLAEYSKKLVDYFGRKGLFIQTSTTTPEEAAALGEKLHKVLSK
;
A
#
# COMPACT_ATOMS: atom_id res chain seq x y z
N MET A 1 -13.80 -27.48 11.32
CA MET A 1 -12.67 -26.63 10.87
C MET A 1 -12.64 -26.67 9.36
N THR A 2 -12.69 -25.49 8.74
CA THR A 2 -12.57 -25.37 7.28
C THR A 2 -11.14 -25.73 6.85
N GLU A 3 -11.00 -26.48 5.75
CA GLU A 3 -9.67 -26.86 5.24
C GLU A 3 -8.94 -25.61 4.72
N VAL A 4 -7.72 -25.37 5.21
CA VAL A 4 -6.89 -24.24 4.77
C VAL A 4 -6.50 -24.41 3.31
N LEU A 5 -6.72 -23.40 2.50
CA LEU A 5 -6.43 -23.41 1.07
C LEU A 5 -4.92 -23.50 0.79
N ALA A 6 -4.53 -24.29 -0.19
CA ALA A 6 -3.16 -24.32 -0.69
C ALA A 6 -2.75 -22.93 -1.28
N ILE A 7 -1.49 -22.55 -1.13
CA ILE A 7 -0.95 -21.23 -1.56
C ILE A 7 -1.30 -20.94 -3.03
N GLU A 8 -1.10 -21.90 -3.92
CA GLU A 8 -1.41 -21.71 -5.35
C GLU A 8 -2.90 -21.51 -5.62
N THR A 9 -3.77 -22.12 -4.81
CA THR A 9 -5.21 -21.89 -4.89
C THR A 9 -5.57 -20.49 -4.43
N LYS A 10 -4.97 -20.02 -3.33
CA LYS A 10 -5.14 -18.65 -2.83
C LYS A 10 -4.75 -17.61 -3.90
N LYS A 11 -3.56 -17.78 -4.50
CA LYS A 11 -3.06 -16.89 -5.57
C LYS A 11 -4.02 -16.85 -6.76
N LYS A 12 -4.37 -18.02 -7.32
CA LYS A 12 -5.28 -18.11 -8.48
C LYS A 12 -6.62 -17.44 -8.22
N ARG A 13 -7.19 -17.60 -7.01
CA ARG A 13 -8.45 -16.96 -6.65
C ARG A 13 -8.33 -15.44 -6.54
N ILE A 14 -7.23 -14.92 -5.95
CA ILE A 14 -6.97 -13.47 -5.88
C ILE A 14 -6.78 -12.91 -7.30
N GLU A 15 -6.01 -13.57 -8.15
CA GLU A 15 -5.82 -13.16 -9.54
C GLU A 15 -7.12 -13.15 -10.34
N ALA A 16 -7.95 -14.19 -10.18
CA ALA A 16 -9.28 -14.25 -10.79
C ALA A 16 -10.19 -13.12 -10.28
N ASN A 17 -10.15 -12.84 -8.97
CA ASN A 17 -10.87 -11.71 -8.39
C ASN A 17 -10.42 -10.38 -8.99
N MET A 18 -9.12 -10.16 -9.16
CA MET A 18 -8.59 -8.94 -9.79
C MET A 18 -8.97 -8.80 -11.27
N ARG A 19 -9.21 -9.93 -11.97
CA ARG A 19 -9.78 -9.93 -13.34
C ARG A 19 -11.30 -9.80 -13.34
N LEU A 20 -11.91 -9.52 -12.20
CA LEU A 20 -13.36 -9.36 -12.04
C LEU A 20 -14.14 -10.64 -12.40
N GLU A 21 -13.56 -11.80 -12.20
CA GLU A 21 -14.25 -13.08 -12.40
C GLU A 21 -15.23 -13.35 -11.25
N ASP A 22 -16.26 -14.15 -11.54
CA ASP A 22 -17.25 -14.52 -10.52
C ASP A 22 -16.76 -15.69 -9.67
N LEU A 23 -16.47 -15.42 -8.40
CA LEU A 23 -15.98 -16.38 -7.43
C LEU A 23 -17.09 -16.90 -6.52
N ASP A 24 -16.92 -18.13 -6.04
CA ASP A 24 -17.77 -18.75 -5.02
C ASP A 24 -17.59 -18.09 -3.62
N GLU A 25 -16.44 -17.49 -3.36
CA GLU A 25 -16.11 -16.78 -2.13
C GLU A 25 -15.41 -15.46 -2.44
N VAL A 26 -15.74 -14.40 -1.70
CA VAL A 26 -14.97 -13.14 -1.73
C VAL A 26 -13.66 -13.37 -0.96
N PRO A 27 -12.48 -13.19 -1.59
CA PRO A 27 -11.21 -13.37 -0.90
C PRO A 27 -11.05 -12.38 0.25
N PHE A 28 -10.44 -12.84 1.36
CA PHE A 28 -10.18 -12.02 2.53
C PHE A 28 -8.84 -12.36 3.21
N HIS A 29 -8.33 -11.42 3.97
CA HIS A 29 -7.13 -11.61 4.79
C HIS A 29 -7.37 -11.10 6.22
N ILE A 30 -6.81 -11.81 7.20
CA ILE A 30 -6.87 -11.45 8.62
C ILE A 30 -5.46 -11.17 9.11
N GLU A 31 -5.22 -9.93 9.55
CA GLU A 31 -3.97 -9.56 10.19
C GLU A 31 -4.05 -9.81 11.71
N VAL A 32 -2.99 -10.33 12.31
CA VAL A 32 -2.97 -10.65 13.75
C VAL A 32 -1.94 -9.79 14.48
N GLY A 33 -2.42 -9.02 15.43
CA GLY A 33 -1.59 -8.18 16.30
C GLY A 33 -1.38 -6.77 15.76
N PRO A 34 -0.43 -6.03 16.33
CA PRO A 34 -0.15 -4.67 15.92
C PRO A 34 0.46 -4.62 14.51
N MET A 35 0.19 -3.53 13.81
CA MET A 35 0.77 -3.26 12.49
C MET A 35 2.31 -3.29 12.57
N HIS A 36 2.93 -3.95 11.61
CA HIS A 36 4.40 -3.96 11.47
C HIS A 36 4.88 -2.62 10.90
N MET A 37 5.38 -1.75 11.77
CA MET A 37 5.93 -0.43 11.42
C MET A 37 7.46 -0.49 11.28
N ALA A 38 8.05 0.45 10.55
CA ALA A 38 9.50 0.61 10.39
C ALA A 38 10.11 1.35 11.60
N THR A 39 9.83 0.85 12.81
CA THR A 39 10.39 1.40 14.05
C THR A 39 11.89 1.12 14.13
N ARG A 40 12.57 1.75 15.10
CA ARG A 40 14.02 1.54 15.34
C ARG A 40 14.40 0.07 15.53
N GLU A 41 13.48 -0.76 16.07
CA GLU A 41 13.71 -2.20 16.23
C GLU A 41 13.86 -2.92 14.89
N PHE A 42 13.08 -2.53 13.87
CA PHE A 42 13.02 -3.21 12.58
C PHE A 42 13.81 -2.50 11.49
N TYR A 43 13.94 -1.17 11.57
CA TYR A 43 14.61 -0.38 10.55
C TYR A 43 16.07 -0.82 10.39
N ASP A 44 16.46 -1.22 9.19
CA ASP A 44 17.79 -1.79 8.89
C ASP A 44 18.18 -3.03 9.75
N ASN A 45 17.20 -3.75 10.33
CA ASN A 45 17.41 -4.94 11.15
C ASN A 45 16.77 -6.20 10.53
N PRO A 46 17.46 -6.88 9.59
CA PRO A 46 16.91 -8.05 8.91
C PRO A 46 16.55 -9.20 9.84
N ASP A 47 17.30 -9.40 10.93
CA ASP A 47 17.04 -10.52 11.85
C ASP A 47 15.74 -10.32 12.64
N ALA A 48 15.44 -9.07 13.05
CA ALA A 48 14.18 -8.74 13.68
C ALA A 48 12.99 -8.95 12.71
N GLU A 49 13.11 -8.51 11.46
CA GLU A 49 12.06 -8.70 10.45
C GLU A 49 11.83 -10.18 10.12
N ILE A 50 12.89 -10.96 9.96
CA ILE A 50 12.80 -12.41 9.73
C ILE A 50 12.10 -13.09 10.90
N LYS A 51 12.51 -12.75 12.12
CA LYS A 51 11.90 -13.29 13.34
C LYS A 51 10.42 -12.95 13.40
N TRP A 52 10.09 -11.69 13.17
CA TRP A 52 8.68 -11.24 13.16
C TRP A 52 7.86 -12.01 12.11
N ALA A 53 8.36 -12.14 10.89
CA ALA A 53 7.67 -12.86 9.81
C ALA A 53 7.47 -14.36 10.12
N GLN A 54 8.47 -15.00 10.74
CA GLN A 54 8.36 -16.39 11.16
C GLN A 54 7.37 -16.57 12.32
N ASP A 55 7.39 -15.65 13.29
CA ASP A 55 6.46 -15.66 14.42
C ASP A 55 5.02 -15.41 13.94
N HIS A 56 4.84 -14.49 12.99
CA HIS A 56 3.54 -14.23 12.36
C HIS A 56 3.04 -15.46 11.57
N ALA A 57 3.91 -16.09 10.78
CA ALA A 57 3.56 -17.30 10.03
C ALA A 57 3.08 -18.43 10.96
N ARG A 58 3.73 -18.62 12.13
CA ARG A 58 3.29 -19.59 13.13
C ARG A 58 1.93 -19.25 13.74
N LYS A 59 1.68 -17.96 14.02
CA LYS A 59 0.39 -17.47 14.54
C LYS A 59 -0.77 -17.71 13.56
N MET A 60 -0.48 -17.65 12.26
CA MET A 60 -1.47 -17.85 11.21
C MET A 60 -1.64 -19.31 10.78
N GLU A 61 -0.87 -20.24 11.37
CA GLU A 61 -0.99 -21.66 11.04
C GLU A 61 -2.39 -22.19 11.41
N GLY A 62 -3.07 -22.77 10.42
CA GLY A 62 -4.45 -23.26 10.58
C GLY A 62 -5.54 -22.18 10.49
N VAL A 63 -5.22 -20.92 10.36
CA VAL A 63 -6.21 -19.87 10.10
C VAL A 63 -6.67 -19.94 8.63
N TYR A 64 -7.99 -20.03 8.42
CA TYR A 64 -8.56 -19.94 7.09
C TYR A 64 -8.62 -18.48 6.64
N ASP A 65 -7.76 -18.12 5.72
CA ASP A 65 -7.72 -16.84 5.03
C ASP A 65 -6.96 -16.94 3.70
N TYR A 66 -6.77 -15.84 3.00
CA TYR A 66 -6.00 -15.77 1.74
C TYR A 66 -4.57 -15.26 1.92
N GLY A 67 -4.10 -15.11 3.15
CA GLY A 67 -2.70 -14.81 3.45
C GLY A 67 -1.78 -16.02 3.33
N PHE A 68 -0.49 -15.80 3.24
CA PHE A 68 0.55 -16.83 3.35
C PHE A 68 1.90 -16.24 3.78
N PRO A 69 2.82 -17.06 4.34
CA PRO A 69 4.06 -16.58 4.93
C PRO A 69 4.93 -15.79 3.95
N ASN A 70 5.38 -14.62 4.36
CA ASN A 70 6.25 -13.76 3.58
C ASN A 70 6.98 -12.75 4.50
N ILE A 71 7.99 -12.07 3.99
CA ILE A 71 8.67 -10.97 4.69
C ILE A 71 8.28 -9.64 4.04
N LYS A 72 7.97 -8.66 4.87
CA LYS A 72 7.79 -7.25 4.49
C LYS A 72 9.08 -6.50 4.80
N PRO A 73 9.95 -6.22 3.79
CA PRO A 73 11.07 -5.33 4.03
C PRO A 73 10.52 -3.93 4.32
N ASN A 74 10.65 -3.47 5.55
CA ASN A 74 9.99 -2.23 5.98
C ASN A 74 10.99 -1.09 6.18
N GLN A 75 11.01 -0.14 5.26
CA GLN A 75 11.82 1.07 5.27
C GLN A 75 10.96 2.34 5.43
N GLY A 76 9.68 2.20 5.82
CA GLY A 76 8.73 3.29 5.85
C GLY A 76 8.40 3.85 4.45
N ILE A 77 7.78 5.03 4.42
CA ILE A 77 7.37 5.71 3.17
C ILE A 77 8.36 6.79 2.71
N ASN A 78 9.43 7.02 3.46
CA ASN A 78 10.25 8.23 3.33
C ASN A 78 11.49 8.05 2.43
N ILE A 79 11.71 6.85 1.89
CA ILE A 79 12.96 6.49 1.23
C ILE A 79 13.29 7.37 0.02
N ILE A 80 12.28 7.77 -0.77
CA ILE A 80 12.47 8.68 -1.90
C ILE A 80 12.86 10.06 -1.39
N ALA A 81 12.12 10.62 -0.43
CA ALA A 81 12.43 11.93 0.14
C ALA A 81 13.82 11.97 0.79
N ALA A 82 14.19 10.91 1.52
CA ALA A 82 15.53 10.76 2.09
C ALA A 82 16.63 10.73 1.01
N ALA A 83 16.37 10.11 -0.15
CA ALA A 83 17.31 10.08 -1.25
C ALA A 83 17.47 11.46 -1.94
N PHE A 84 16.47 12.33 -1.87
CA PHE A 84 16.61 13.74 -2.28
C PHE A 84 17.36 14.61 -1.26
N GLY A 85 17.68 14.08 -0.07
CA GLY A 85 18.46 14.74 0.97
C GLY A 85 17.67 15.16 2.21
N CYS A 86 16.37 14.82 2.30
CA CYS A 86 15.60 15.04 3.52
C CYS A 86 16.20 14.23 4.69
N GLU A 87 16.39 14.90 5.84
CA GLU A 87 16.85 14.20 7.06
C GLU A 87 15.77 13.23 7.53
N CYS A 88 16.12 11.93 7.57
CA CYS A 88 15.21 10.87 8.02
C CYS A 88 15.41 10.60 9.52
N LYS A 89 14.33 10.69 10.30
CA LYS A 89 14.30 10.43 11.74
C LYS A 89 13.56 9.11 12.03
N VAL A 90 14.29 8.11 12.49
CA VAL A 90 13.72 6.81 12.89
C VAL A 90 13.21 6.89 14.32
N ASN A 91 11.99 6.44 14.55
CA ASN A 91 11.30 6.46 15.84
C ASN A 91 11.25 5.05 16.47
N ASP A 92 10.94 4.99 17.76
CA ASP A 92 10.81 3.74 18.50
C ASP A 92 9.39 3.13 18.40
N GLU A 93 8.37 3.97 18.15
CA GLU A 93 6.95 3.56 18.19
C GLU A 93 6.17 3.91 16.90
N ALA A 94 6.83 4.53 15.92
CA ALA A 94 6.20 4.97 14.67
C ALA A 94 7.12 4.79 13.47
N ASP A 95 6.54 4.83 12.26
CA ASP A 95 7.32 4.87 11.03
C ASP A 95 8.23 6.12 10.99
N PRO A 96 9.37 6.05 10.30
CA PRO A 96 10.29 7.17 10.17
C PRO A 96 9.60 8.40 9.58
N TRP A 97 10.07 9.58 9.96
CA TRP A 97 9.63 10.85 9.41
C TRP A 97 10.81 11.62 8.82
N VAL A 98 10.52 12.53 7.89
CA VAL A 98 11.54 13.37 7.26
C VAL A 98 11.35 14.85 7.58
N THR A 99 12.47 15.59 7.62
CA THR A 99 12.46 17.04 7.64
C THR A 99 12.46 17.54 6.19
N PRO A 100 11.47 18.32 5.75
CA PRO A 100 11.35 18.76 4.36
C PRO A 100 12.49 19.72 3.98
N LEU A 101 12.86 19.72 2.69
CA LEU A 101 13.89 20.59 2.11
C LEU A 101 13.31 21.87 1.52
N ILE A 102 12.10 21.78 0.96
CA ILE A 102 11.47 22.85 0.22
C ILE A 102 10.33 23.44 1.04
N ARG A 103 10.21 24.75 0.97
CA ARG A 103 9.13 25.58 1.53
C ARG A 103 8.82 26.69 0.55
N GLU A 104 7.81 27.49 0.86
CA GLU A 104 7.42 28.64 0.02
C GLU A 104 8.59 29.61 -0.23
N GLU A 105 9.36 29.95 0.83
CA GLU A 105 10.47 30.88 0.75
C GLU A 105 11.65 30.41 -0.12
N ASN A 106 11.73 29.12 -0.46
CA ASN A 106 12.78 28.57 -1.32
C ASN A 106 12.23 27.64 -2.41
N ALA A 107 11.03 27.90 -2.90
CA ALA A 107 10.35 27.07 -3.92
C ALA A 107 11.23 26.78 -5.16
N GLU A 108 11.98 27.80 -5.63
CA GLU A 108 12.88 27.65 -6.78
C GLU A 108 14.04 26.65 -6.56
N ASP A 109 14.31 26.25 -5.31
CA ASP A 109 15.36 25.27 -5.01
C ASP A 109 15.02 23.87 -5.57
N VAL A 110 13.75 23.61 -5.95
CA VAL A 110 13.36 22.38 -6.66
C VAL A 110 14.16 22.18 -7.95
N TYR A 111 14.52 23.27 -8.64
CA TYR A 111 15.30 23.19 -9.89
C TYR A 111 16.74 22.73 -9.65
N LYS A 112 17.28 22.94 -8.44
CA LYS A 112 18.64 22.52 -8.03
C LYS A 112 18.72 21.06 -7.59
N LEU A 113 17.58 20.44 -7.24
CA LEU A 113 17.55 19.03 -6.82
C LEU A 113 17.98 18.11 -7.96
N ALA A 114 18.94 17.25 -7.69
CA ALA A 114 19.33 16.19 -8.63
C ALA A 114 18.49 14.92 -8.38
N VAL A 115 18.13 14.20 -9.45
CA VAL A 115 17.47 12.91 -9.33
C VAL A 115 18.47 11.89 -8.76
N PRO A 116 18.13 11.21 -7.64
CA PRO A 116 19.02 10.24 -7.03
C PRO A 116 19.26 9.01 -7.92
N ASP A 117 20.52 8.60 -8.06
CA ASP A 117 20.86 7.34 -8.75
C ASP A 117 20.30 6.14 -7.99
N ALA A 118 19.34 5.44 -8.58
CA ALA A 118 18.66 4.30 -7.96
C ALA A 118 19.61 3.13 -7.62
N VAL A 119 20.76 3.03 -8.29
CA VAL A 119 21.75 1.96 -8.07
C VAL A 119 22.74 2.35 -6.96
N ASN A 120 23.31 3.57 -7.06
CA ASN A 120 24.51 3.94 -6.28
C ASN A 120 24.23 4.92 -5.15
N HIS A 121 23.04 5.54 -5.08
CA HIS A 121 22.74 6.49 -4.01
C HIS A 121 22.82 5.82 -2.62
N PRO A 122 23.49 6.41 -1.60
CA PRO A 122 23.72 5.77 -0.30
C PRO A 122 22.43 5.30 0.41
N VAL A 123 21.35 6.06 0.31
CA VAL A 123 20.03 5.70 0.88
C VAL A 123 19.50 4.42 0.25
N PHE A 124 19.51 4.34 -1.07
CA PHE A 124 19.04 3.14 -1.79
C PHE A 124 19.97 1.94 -1.56
N GLN A 125 21.28 2.16 -1.48
CA GLN A 125 22.24 1.12 -1.17
C GLN A 125 21.98 0.43 0.18
N LYS A 126 21.48 1.15 1.18
CA LYS A 126 21.04 0.54 2.45
C LYS A 126 19.87 -0.42 2.22
N ALA A 127 18.85 0.03 1.48
CA ALA A 127 17.69 -0.81 1.15
C ALA A 127 18.10 -2.06 0.35
N TRP A 128 19.06 -1.93 -0.57
CA TRP A 128 19.58 -3.06 -1.34
C TRP A 128 20.31 -4.08 -0.47
N LYS A 129 21.18 -3.63 0.43
CA LYS A 129 21.86 -4.48 1.41
C LYS A 129 20.87 -5.17 2.34
N HIS A 130 19.80 -4.47 2.72
CA HIS A 130 18.74 -5.03 3.54
C HIS A 130 18.00 -6.16 2.83
N ILE A 131 17.58 -5.97 1.57
CA ILE A 131 16.99 -7.03 0.73
C ILE A 131 17.94 -8.23 0.60
N GLU A 132 19.23 -8.00 0.33
CA GLU A 132 20.23 -9.06 0.22
C GLU A 132 20.37 -9.85 1.53
N ALA A 133 20.39 -9.16 2.67
CA ALA A 133 20.46 -9.79 3.99
C ALA A 133 19.23 -10.65 4.28
N LEU A 134 18.02 -10.15 3.99
CA LEU A 134 16.78 -10.91 4.16
C LEU A 134 16.80 -12.19 3.31
N GLN A 135 17.15 -12.09 2.04
CA GLN A 135 17.17 -13.23 1.11
C GLN A 135 18.28 -14.26 1.44
N SER A 136 19.41 -13.82 2.00
CA SER A 136 20.48 -14.73 2.38
C SER A 136 20.22 -15.49 3.67
N ARG A 137 19.35 -14.98 4.54
CA ARG A 137 19.08 -15.53 5.88
C ARG A 137 17.71 -16.21 6.00
N SER A 138 16.82 -16.06 5.02
CA SER A 138 15.48 -16.63 5.03
C SER A 138 15.06 -17.15 3.66
N SER A 139 14.32 -18.27 3.64
CA SER A 139 13.68 -18.82 2.44
C SER A 139 12.28 -18.24 2.19
N LEU A 140 11.74 -17.45 3.11
CA LEU A 140 10.44 -16.82 2.93
C LEU A 140 10.49 -15.83 1.76
N PRO A 141 9.43 -15.76 0.93
CA PRO A 141 9.38 -14.81 -0.17
C PRO A 141 9.23 -13.37 0.37
N LEU A 142 9.75 -12.41 -0.40
CA LEU A 142 9.72 -11.00 -0.05
C LEU A 142 8.63 -10.27 -0.83
N ARG A 143 7.96 -9.34 -0.14
CA ARG A 143 7.18 -8.28 -0.78
C ARG A 143 8.08 -7.14 -1.23
N MET A 144 7.54 -6.22 -2.02
CA MET A 144 8.20 -4.93 -2.26
C MET A 144 8.29 -4.11 -0.98
N ILE A 145 9.36 -3.33 -0.87
CA ILE A 145 9.40 -2.20 0.06
C ILE A 145 8.32 -1.20 -0.39
N ASN A 146 7.71 -0.52 0.57
CA ASN A 146 6.68 0.47 0.27
C ASN A 146 7.14 1.50 -0.79
N VAL A 147 6.23 1.79 -1.70
CA VAL A 147 6.43 2.79 -2.75
C VAL A 147 5.38 3.89 -2.55
N PRO A 148 5.76 5.05 -2.02
CA PRO A 148 4.86 6.21 -2.02
C PRO A 148 4.62 6.67 -3.46
N SER A 149 3.43 7.22 -3.74
CA SER A 149 3.18 7.87 -5.02
C SER A 149 4.13 9.06 -5.24
N PRO A 150 4.31 9.53 -6.48
CA PRO A 150 5.05 10.76 -6.72
C PRO A 150 4.47 11.95 -5.93
N LEU A 151 3.15 12.03 -5.79
CA LEU A 151 2.47 13.07 -5.03
C LEU A 151 2.83 13.03 -3.53
N VAL A 152 2.79 11.84 -2.91
CA VAL A 152 3.21 11.68 -1.51
C VAL A 152 4.70 11.96 -1.33
N SER A 153 5.55 11.46 -2.22
CA SER A 153 6.99 11.71 -2.14
C SER A 153 7.32 13.19 -2.27
N ALA A 154 6.67 13.91 -3.18
CA ALA A 154 6.84 15.35 -3.35
C ALA A 154 6.36 16.13 -2.10
N SER A 155 5.23 15.75 -1.50
CA SER A 155 4.72 16.37 -0.27
C SER A 155 5.55 16.07 0.98
N LEU A 156 6.48 15.11 0.92
CA LEU A 156 7.47 14.86 1.97
C LEU A 156 8.77 15.66 1.75
N ILE A 157 9.12 15.96 0.50
CA ILE A 157 10.28 16.80 0.16
C ILE A 157 9.96 18.28 0.35
N TRP A 158 8.79 18.68 -0.08
CA TRP A 158 8.20 19.99 0.23
C TRP A 158 7.47 19.92 1.58
N ASP A 159 7.47 20.99 2.35
CA ASP A 159 6.70 21.05 3.60
C ASP A 159 5.23 20.72 3.32
N TYR A 160 4.70 19.73 4.01
CA TYR A 160 3.41 19.10 3.69
C TYR A 160 2.24 20.09 3.60
N THR A 161 2.20 21.06 4.52
CA THR A 161 1.12 22.05 4.55
C THR A 161 1.26 23.02 3.39
N SER A 162 2.45 23.60 3.19
CA SER A 162 2.70 24.54 2.11
C SER A 162 2.73 23.86 0.73
N PHE A 163 2.95 22.54 0.64
CA PHE A 163 2.87 21.80 -0.63
C PHE A 163 1.48 21.87 -1.26
N ILE A 164 0.42 21.72 -0.45
CA ILE A 164 -0.95 21.79 -0.96
C ILE A 164 -1.24 23.18 -1.52
N GLU A 165 -0.80 24.24 -0.83
CA GLU A 165 -0.92 25.62 -1.31
C GLU A 165 -0.07 25.84 -2.56
N ALA A 166 1.13 25.28 -2.61
CA ALA A 166 2.05 25.37 -3.74
C ALA A 166 1.47 24.79 -5.04
N THR A 167 0.59 23.80 -4.98
CA THR A 167 -0.11 23.30 -6.17
C THR A 167 -0.92 24.40 -6.90
N LEU A 168 -1.26 25.49 -6.21
CA LEU A 168 -1.99 26.62 -6.76
C LEU A 168 -1.10 27.87 -6.99
N THR A 169 -0.08 28.06 -6.14
CA THR A 169 0.75 29.28 -6.13
C THR A 169 2.07 29.10 -6.86
N TYR A 170 2.61 27.88 -6.93
CA TYR A 170 3.89 27.51 -7.54
C TYR A 170 3.75 26.23 -8.41
N PRO A 171 2.76 26.16 -9.34
CA PRO A 171 2.48 24.93 -10.07
C PRO A 171 3.66 24.44 -10.93
N ASP A 172 4.46 25.34 -11.50
CA ASP A 172 5.61 25.00 -12.32
C ASP A 172 6.72 24.32 -11.47
N GLU A 173 6.99 24.86 -10.28
CA GLU A 173 7.94 24.28 -9.32
C GLU A 173 7.45 22.92 -8.81
N VAL A 174 6.16 22.80 -8.52
CA VAL A 174 5.57 21.51 -8.13
C VAL A 174 5.70 20.51 -9.26
N HIS A 175 5.41 20.88 -10.52
CA HIS A 175 5.63 20.01 -11.66
C HIS A 175 7.09 19.58 -11.82
N ALA A 176 8.03 20.52 -11.68
CA ALA A 176 9.47 20.21 -11.75
C ALA A 176 9.90 19.21 -10.66
N LEU A 177 9.37 19.34 -9.44
CA LEU A 177 9.60 18.38 -8.37
C LEU A 177 8.97 17.03 -8.68
N MET A 178 7.71 17.01 -9.13
CA MET A 178 6.96 15.80 -9.47
C MET A 178 7.64 14.97 -10.58
N GLU A 179 8.21 15.63 -11.59
CA GLU A 179 8.96 14.97 -12.67
C GLU A 179 10.19 14.25 -12.11
N LYS A 180 11.00 14.93 -11.30
CA LYS A 180 12.21 14.35 -10.67
C LYS A 180 11.87 13.19 -9.73
N VAL A 181 10.84 13.36 -8.91
CA VAL A 181 10.37 12.33 -7.98
C VAL A 181 9.85 11.10 -8.74
N THR A 182 9.12 11.30 -9.84
CA THR A 182 8.61 10.21 -10.67
C THR A 182 9.76 9.41 -11.28
N GLU A 183 10.80 10.08 -11.81
CA GLU A 183 12.00 9.43 -12.34
C GLU A 183 12.72 8.60 -11.26
N ALA A 184 12.93 9.18 -10.07
CA ALA A 184 13.54 8.48 -8.94
C ALA A 184 12.72 7.25 -8.52
N THR A 185 11.39 7.39 -8.46
CA THR A 185 10.45 6.31 -8.11
C THR A 185 10.53 5.18 -9.13
N ILE A 186 10.56 5.47 -10.43
CA ILE A 186 10.73 4.46 -11.49
C ILE A 186 12.04 3.70 -11.30
N GLY A 187 13.14 4.41 -11.09
CA GLY A 187 14.45 3.79 -10.84
C GLY A 187 14.43 2.88 -9.62
N TYR A 188 13.86 3.34 -8.52
CA TYR A 188 13.73 2.59 -7.27
C TYR A 188 12.91 1.31 -7.43
N ILE A 189 11.80 1.36 -8.14
CA ILE A 189 10.95 0.19 -8.41
C ILE A 189 11.69 -0.82 -9.30
N LYS A 190 12.34 -0.37 -10.37
CA LYS A 190 13.13 -1.23 -11.26
C LYS A 190 14.21 -2.01 -10.52
N GLU A 191 14.91 -1.34 -9.62
CA GLU A 191 15.95 -2.00 -8.81
C GLU A 191 15.36 -2.97 -7.80
N GLN A 192 14.19 -2.72 -7.20
CA GLN A 192 13.50 -3.71 -6.37
C GLN A 192 13.17 -4.97 -7.17
N PHE A 193 12.54 -4.83 -8.34
CA PHE A 193 12.20 -5.98 -9.20
C PHE A 193 13.42 -6.79 -9.66
N LYS A 194 14.56 -6.14 -9.86
CA LYS A 194 15.80 -6.79 -10.22
C LYS A 194 16.44 -7.54 -9.05
N ARG A 195 16.33 -7.02 -7.84
CA ARG A 195 17.04 -7.51 -6.65
C ARG A 195 16.25 -8.53 -5.87
N ILE A 196 14.92 -8.42 -5.81
CA ILE A 196 14.07 -9.39 -5.11
C ILE A 196 13.92 -10.64 -5.98
N LYS A 197 14.63 -11.72 -5.62
CA LYS A 197 14.68 -12.98 -6.37
C LYS A 197 13.47 -13.86 -6.07
N ASN A 198 13.13 -14.02 -4.78
CA ASN A 198 11.96 -14.77 -4.33
C ASN A 198 10.82 -13.79 -4.07
N PHE A 199 10.18 -13.35 -5.16
CA PHE A 199 9.19 -12.29 -5.13
C PHE A 199 7.80 -12.82 -4.74
N TYR A 200 7.18 -12.17 -3.75
CA TYR A 200 5.84 -12.50 -3.28
C TYR A 200 4.76 -11.62 -3.90
N SER A 201 4.85 -10.29 -3.73
CA SER A 201 3.77 -9.36 -4.04
C SER A 201 4.28 -7.96 -4.34
N ILE A 202 3.60 -7.24 -5.23
CA ILE A 202 3.83 -5.80 -5.41
C ILE A 202 3.25 -4.97 -4.25
N SER A 203 2.33 -5.54 -3.47
CA SER A 203 1.82 -4.87 -2.28
C SER A 203 2.82 -4.95 -1.13
N HIS A 204 3.04 -3.85 -0.43
CA HIS A 204 3.76 -3.84 0.84
C HIS A 204 2.84 -4.24 2.02
N GLU A 205 1.54 -4.37 1.78
CA GLU A 205 0.58 -4.89 2.75
C GLU A 205 0.56 -6.42 2.77
N MET A 206 -0.12 -7.03 3.74
CA MET A 206 -0.03 -8.46 3.99
C MET A 206 -0.64 -9.35 2.90
N TRP A 207 -1.51 -8.81 2.04
CA TRP A 207 -2.14 -9.60 0.98
C TRP A 207 -1.31 -9.66 -0.31
N TYR A 208 -1.59 -10.69 -1.09
CA TYR A 208 -0.98 -10.89 -2.38
C TYR A 208 -1.59 -9.99 -3.44
N VAL A 209 -0.75 -9.32 -4.21
CA VAL A 209 -1.11 -8.66 -5.47
C VAL A 209 -0.07 -9.12 -6.51
N PRO A 210 -0.50 -9.72 -7.62
CA PRO A 210 0.42 -10.27 -8.61
C PRO A 210 1.20 -9.17 -9.33
N ARG A 211 2.39 -9.52 -9.82
CA ARG A 211 3.25 -8.59 -10.55
C ARG A 211 2.61 -8.08 -11.86
N GLU A 212 1.75 -8.87 -12.46
CA GLU A 212 1.00 -8.54 -13.67
C GLU A 212 0.06 -7.36 -13.50
N ALA A 213 -0.30 -7.03 -12.25
CA ALA A 213 -1.04 -5.81 -11.92
C ALA A 213 -0.15 -4.54 -11.95
N GLY A 214 1.14 -4.68 -12.23
CA GLY A 214 2.10 -3.58 -12.36
C GLY A 214 2.81 -3.25 -11.06
N ILE A 215 2.39 -2.16 -10.40
CA ILE A 215 2.91 -1.72 -9.08
C ILE A 215 1.78 -1.33 -8.15
N ARG A 216 2.10 -1.22 -6.85
CA ARG A 216 1.21 -0.58 -5.87
C ARG A 216 1.90 0.65 -5.27
N VAL A 217 1.15 1.76 -5.18
CA VAL A 217 1.62 3.00 -4.55
C VAL A 217 0.69 3.44 -3.42
N SER A 218 1.25 4.09 -2.40
CA SER A 218 0.48 4.78 -1.36
C SER A 218 0.30 6.24 -1.78
N ASP A 219 -0.95 6.72 -1.84
CA ASP A 219 -1.32 8.04 -2.36
C ASP A 219 -2.23 8.81 -1.38
N ASP A 220 -1.81 8.89 -0.12
CA ASP A 220 -2.63 9.43 0.96
C ASP A 220 -2.89 10.94 0.82
N THR A 221 -1.96 11.68 0.20
CA THR A 221 -2.09 13.13 -0.10
C THR A 221 -3.28 13.41 -1.04
N ALA A 222 -3.72 12.44 -1.82
CA ALA A 222 -4.88 12.54 -2.72
C ALA A 222 -6.15 13.01 -2.00
N ALA A 223 -6.35 12.59 -0.74
CA ALA A 223 -7.52 12.95 0.07
C ALA A 223 -7.66 14.45 0.35
N LEU A 224 -6.57 15.22 0.21
CA LEU A 224 -6.52 16.68 0.48
C LEU A 224 -6.75 17.52 -0.78
N LEU A 225 -6.72 16.93 -1.96
CA LEU A 225 -6.81 17.66 -3.22
C LEU A 225 -8.24 17.74 -3.74
N SER A 226 -8.53 18.80 -4.51
CA SER A 226 -9.73 18.84 -5.34
C SER A 226 -9.59 17.86 -6.51
N PRO A 227 -10.71 17.42 -7.14
CA PRO A 227 -10.63 16.55 -8.32
C PRO A 227 -9.79 17.13 -9.46
N ALA A 228 -9.79 18.46 -9.66
CA ALA A 228 -9.00 19.13 -10.68
C ALA A 228 -7.49 19.04 -10.38
N LEU A 229 -7.09 19.36 -9.16
CA LEU A 229 -5.70 19.27 -8.72
C LEU A 229 -5.22 17.81 -8.70
N TYR A 230 -6.08 16.87 -8.30
CA TYR A 230 -5.69 15.47 -8.34
C TYR A 230 -5.49 14.95 -9.78
N ARG A 231 -6.26 15.41 -10.77
CA ARG A 231 -5.99 15.10 -12.18
C ARG A 231 -4.63 15.62 -12.62
N GLU A 232 -4.30 16.83 -12.22
CA GLU A 232 -3.06 17.50 -12.62
C GLU A 232 -1.83 16.89 -11.93
N PHE A 233 -1.88 16.65 -10.60
CA PHE A 233 -0.72 16.23 -9.82
C PHE A 233 -0.75 14.75 -9.39
N GLY A 234 -1.90 14.11 -9.35
CA GLY A 234 -2.04 12.68 -9.03
C GLY A 234 -2.14 11.81 -10.29
N VAL A 235 -3.23 11.96 -11.05
CA VAL A 235 -3.51 11.12 -12.22
C VAL A 235 -2.40 11.19 -13.27
N LYS A 236 -1.90 12.38 -13.60
CA LYS A 236 -0.82 12.59 -14.57
C LYS A 236 0.40 11.72 -14.24
N TYR A 237 0.90 11.79 -13.02
CA TYR A 237 2.15 11.13 -12.62
C TYR A 237 1.96 9.65 -12.29
N ASN A 238 0.85 9.26 -11.69
CA ASN A 238 0.49 7.85 -11.53
C ASN A 238 0.29 7.15 -12.87
N SER A 239 -0.20 7.85 -13.91
CA SER A 239 -0.31 7.32 -15.28
C SER A 239 1.04 7.02 -15.91
N ILE A 240 2.08 7.82 -15.60
CA ILE A 240 3.45 7.55 -16.06
C ILE A 240 3.95 6.23 -15.43
N LEU A 241 3.73 6.06 -14.13
CA LEU A 241 4.09 4.82 -13.43
C LEU A 241 3.31 3.61 -13.98
N ALA A 242 1.99 3.75 -14.14
CA ALA A 242 1.15 2.69 -14.68
C ALA A 242 1.60 2.24 -16.09
N LYS A 243 1.95 3.19 -16.96
CA LYS A 243 2.47 2.91 -18.28
C LYS A 243 3.82 2.19 -18.25
N GLU A 244 4.73 2.62 -17.36
CA GLU A 244 6.07 2.04 -17.25
C GLU A 244 6.03 0.58 -16.75
N PHE A 245 5.11 0.25 -15.83
CA PHE A 245 5.07 -1.04 -15.17
C PHE A 245 3.93 -1.96 -15.62
N GLY A 246 3.10 -1.52 -16.57
CA GLY A 246 2.01 -2.31 -17.12
C GLY A 246 0.72 -2.29 -16.30
N GLY A 247 0.65 -1.48 -15.24
CA GLY A 247 -0.52 -1.30 -14.39
C GLY A 247 -0.18 -0.65 -13.06
N ILE A 248 -1.22 -0.29 -12.31
CA ILE A 248 -1.07 0.32 -10.99
C ILE A 248 -2.25 -0.04 -10.06
N VAL A 249 -1.94 -0.30 -8.80
CA VAL A 249 -2.90 -0.33 -7.70
C VAL A 249 -2.63 0.89 -6.81
N VAL A 250 -3.65 1.70 -6.56
CA VAL A 250 -3.51 2.93 -5.76
C VAL A 250 -4.15 2.74 -4.40
N HIS A 251 -3.37 2.97 -3.35
CA HIS A 251 -3.82 2.97 -1.98
C HIS A 251 -4.03 4.38 -1.46
N SER A 252 -5.06 4.57 -0.61
CA SER A 252 -5.18 5.71 0.28
C SER A 252 -5.86 5.34 1.59
N CYS A 253 -5.30 5.82 2.71
CA CYS A 253 -5.93 5.73 4.04
C CYS A 253 -7.01 6.79 4.26
N GLY A 254 -6.99 7.89 3.49
CA GLY A 254 -7.87 9.05 3.71
C GLY A 254 -9.25 8.92 3.07
N ASN A 255 -10.08 9.95 3.29
CA ASN A 255 -11.37 10.06 2.61
C ASN A 255 -11.18 10.54 1.16
N VAL A 256 -11.17 9.61 0.22
CA VAL A 256 -10.93 9.84 -1.20
C VAL A 256 -12.22 9.95 -2.05
N ALA A 257 -13.38 10.00 -1.42
CA ALA A 257 -14.66 10.04 -2.15
C ALA A 257 -14.73 11.19 -3.16
N ASN A 258 -14.11 12.34 -2.86
CA ASN A 258 -14.05 13.50 -3.75
C ASN A 258 -13.16 13.30 -4.98
N VAL A 259 -12.12 12.44 -4.91
CA VAL A 259 -11.15 12.25 -6.01
C VAL A 259 -11.24 10.88 -6.67
N VAL A 260 -12.07 9.96 -6.17
CA VAL A 260 -12.14 8.59 -6.69
C VAL A 260 -12.49 8.52 -8.18
N GLN A 261 -13.36 9.41 -8.68
CA GLN A 261 -13.66 9.48 -10.11
C GLN A 261 -12.42 9.84 -10.94
N ALA A 262 -11.59 10.75 -10.44
CA ALA A 262 -10.33 11.08 -11.09
C ALA A 262 -9.32 9.91 -11.00
N MET A 263 -9.27 9.16 -9.88
CA MET A 263 -8.46 7.94 -9.78
C MET A 263 -8.81 6.92 -10.87
N MET A 264 -10.09 6.78 -11.20
CA MET A 264 -10.57 5.87 -12.26
C MET A 264 -10.13 6.30 -13.68
N GLU A 265 -9.63 7.52 -13.85
CA GLU A 265 -9.09 8.02 -15.12
C GLU A 265 -7.63 7.58 -15.37
N ILE A 266 -6.95 6.96 -14.38
CA ILE A 266 -5.58 6.47 -14.53
C ILE A 266 -5.56 5.29 -15.51
N PRO A 267 -4.88 5.39 -16.66
CA PRO A 267 -4.79 4.28 -17.61
C PRO A 267 -4.03 3.11 -16.99
N GLY A 268 -4.59 1.89 -17.10
CA GLY A 268 -3.98 0.71 -16.50
C GLY A 268 -4.21 0.57 -15.00
N LEU A 269 -5.20 1.28 -14.44
CA LEU A 269 -5.60 1.09 -13.04
C LEU A 269 -6.09 -0.35 -12.82
N ALA A 270 -5.31 -1.13 -12.08
CA ALA A 270 -5.59 -2.53 -11.77
C ALA A 270 -6.39 -2.72 -10.47
N GLY A 271 -6.40 -1.73 -9.59
CA GLY A 271 -7.15 -1.77 -8.35
C GLY A 271 -7.03 -0.52 -7.50
N LEU A 272 -7.97 -0.38 -6.57
CA LEU A 272 -7.97 0.63 -5.52
C LEU A 272 -8.03 -0.04 -4.15
N ASP A 273 -7.36 0.55 -3.17
CA ASP A 273 -7.18 0.01 -1.84
C ASP A 273 -7.47 1.10 -0.80
N PHE A 274 -8.56 0.94 -0.04
CA PHE A 274 -9.05 1.96 0.87
C PHE A 274 -9.29 1.43 2.28
N THR A 275 -9.02 2.28 3.29
CA THR A 275 -9.50 2.07 4.66
C THR A 275 -10.94 2.57 4.75
N ILE A 276 -11.90 1.66 4.61
CA ILE A 276 -13.30 2.00 4.37
C ILE A 276 -14.01 2.76 5.50
N PRO A 277 -13.73 2.52 6.81
CA PRO A 277 -14.34 3.32 7.87
C PRO A 277 -13.99 4.81 7.80
N GLN A 278 -12.89 5.17 7.14
CA GLN A 278 -12.45 6.56 6.97
C GLN A 278 -13.09 7.23 5.73
N VAL A 279 -13.72 6.45 4.85
CA VAL A 279 -14.41 6.98 3.67
C VAL A 279 -15.84 7.37 4.05
N ALA A 280 -16.13 8.66 4.00
CA ALA A 280 -17.44 9.17 4.42
C ALA A 280 -18.58 8.85 3.44
N ASP A 281 -18.31 8.79 2.14
CA ASP A 281 -19.30 8.60 1.10
C ASP A 281 -19.11 7.30 0.31
N TRP A 282 -19.69 6.24 0.84
CA TRP A 282 -19.67 4.91 0.22
C TRP A 282 -20.40 4.86 -1.12
N ALA A 283 -21.43 5.69 -1.31
CA ALA A 283 -22.20 5.67 -2.55
C ALA A 283 -21.32 6.14 -3.72
N THR A 284 -20.59 7.24 -3.53
CA THR A 284 -19.65 7.73 -4.54
C THR A 284 -18.56 6.71 -4.86
N ILE A 285 -17.99 6.01 -3.85
CA ILE A 285 -17.00 4.94 -4.09
C ILE A 285 -17.65 3.80 -4.88
N LYS A 286 -18.82 3.33 -4.48
CA LYS A 286 -19.53 2.24 -5.16
C LYS A 286 -19.78 2.57 -6.63
N ASP A 287 -20.34 3.73 -6.90
CA ASP A 287 -20.70 4.16 -8.26
C ASP A 287 -19.45 4.32 -9.15
N ALA A 288 -18.34 4.76 -8.57
CA ALA A 288 -17.07 4.89 -9.28
C ALA A 288 -16.45 3.54 -9.62
N VAL A 289 -16.35 2.62 -8.65
CA VAL A 289 -15.37 1.51 -8.63
C VAL A 289 -16.02 0.13 -8.74
N ALA A 290 -17.19 -0.10 -8.14
CA ALA A 290 -17.74 -1.45 -7.96
C ALA A 290 -17.90 -2.19 -9.30
N GLY A 291 -17.27 -3.36 -9.41
CA GLY A 291 -17.29 -4.20 -10.61
C GLY A 291 -16.56 -3.64 -11.83
N LYS A 292 -15.80 -2.53 -11.69
CA LYS A 292 -15.03 -1.89 -12.79
C LYS A 292 -13.53 -2.07 -12.65
N THR A 293 -13.02 -2.18 -11.41
CA THR A 293 -11.63 -2.53 -11.10
C THR A 293 -11.60 -3.32 -9.79
N ALA A 294 -10.47 -3.91 -9.44
CA ALA A 294 -10.34 -4.57 -8.14
C ALA A 294 -10.45 -3.54 -7.01
N LEU A 295 -11.17 -3.90 -5.95
CA LEU A 295 -11.41 -3.04 -4.79
C LEU A 295 -11.01 -3.78 -3.52
N PHE A 296 -9.93 -3.31 -2.90
CA PHE A 296 -9.43 -3.81 -1.62
C PHE A 296 -9.98 -2.91 -0.52
N LEU A 297 -10.88 -3.43 0.30
CA LEU A 297 -11.46 -2.70 1.42
C LEU A 297 -10.88 -3.20 2.74
N ARG A 298 -10.31 -2.27 3.50
CA ARG A 298 -9.73 -2.53 4.80
C ARG A 298 -10.62 -1.99 5.91
N HIS A 299 -10.83 -2.81 6.95
CA HIS A 299 -11.40 -2.37 8.22
C HIS A 299 -10.78 -3.21 9.33
N PHE A 300 -10.08 -2.56 10.24
CA PHE A 300 -9.36 -3.22 11.31
C PHE A 300 -10.11 -3.10 12.64
N TYR A 301 -9.82 -3.96 13.59
CA TYR A 301 -10.46 -3.88 14.91
C TYR A 301 -10.23 -2.51 15.59
N TRP A 302 -9.07 -1.88 15.36
CA TRP A 302 -8.76 -0.55 15.90
C TRP A 302 -9.54 0.59 15.25
N ASP A 303 -10.04 0.44 14.03
CA ASP A 303 -10.90 1.42 13.37
C ASP A 303 -12.26 1.53 14.05
N HIS A 304 -12.62 0.50 14.86
CA HIS A 304 -13.87 0.38 15.57
C HIS A 304 -13.73 0.59 17.07
N ILE A 305 -12.58 1.09 17.56
CA ILE A 305 -12.37 1.39 18.97
C ILE A 305 -13.39 2.45 19.42
N GLY A 306 -14.19 2.09 20.43
CA GLY A 306 -15.28 2.94 20.94
C GLY A 306 -16.67 2.60 20.38
N GLU A 307 -16.77 1.80 19.33
CA GLU A 307 -18.02 1.23 18.87
C GLU A 307 -18.35 -0.03 19.71
N LYS A 308 -19.52 -0.07 20.32
CA LYS A 308 -19.91 -1.23 21.12
C LYS A 308 -20.25 -2.43 20.22
N ASN A 309 -19.52 -3.53 20.38
CA ASN A 309 -19.83 -4.85 19.80
C ASN A 309 -19.87 -4.91 18.25
N VAL A 310 -18.88 -4.35 17.55
CA VAL A 310 -18.77 -4.56 16.10
C VAL A 310 -18.38 -6.03 15.85
N ASP A 311 -19.27 -6.79 15.21
CA ASP A 311 -18.90 -8.11 14.64
C ASP A 311 -18.25 -7.87 13.29
N LEU A 312 -16.93 -8.13 13.21
CA LEU A 312 -16.13 -7.89 12.00
C LEU A 312 -16.59 -8.76 10.82
N ALA A 313 -17.14 -9.93 11.06
CA ALA A 313 -17.66 -10.77 9.98
C ALA A 313 -18.96 -10.19 9.39
N GLU A 314 -19.87 -9.71 10.25
CA GLU A 314 -21.09 -9.04 9.80
C GLU A 314 -20.77 -7.70 9.12
N TYR A 315 -19.77 -6.97 9.60
CA TYR A 315 -19.32 -5.75 8.92
C TYR A 315 -18.74 -6.07 7.54
N SER A 316 -17.91 -7.10 7.41
CA SER A 316 -17.39 -7.58 6.12
C SER A 316 -18.52 -8.00 5.17
N LYS A 317 -19.53 -8.72 5.70
CA LYS A 317 -20.74 -9.08 4.92
C LYS A 317 -21.49 -7.84 4.43
N LYS A 318 -21.67 -6.83 5.29
CA LYS A 318 -22.30 -5.55 4.91
C LYS A 318 -21.53 -4.87 3.77
N LEU A 319 -20.18 -4.91 3.76
CA LEU A 319 -19.38 -4.38 2.66
C LEU A 319 -19.65 -5.14 1.36
N VAL A 320 -19.68 -6.48 1.41
CA VAL A 320 -19.99 -7.31 0.24
C VAL A 320 -21.40 -7.07 -0.27
N ASP A 321 -22.40 -7.00 0.60
CA ASP A 321 -23.80 -6.72 0.23
C ASP A 321 -23.94 -5.33 -0.42
N TYR A 322 -23.14 -4.37 0.02
CA TYR A 322 -23.16 -3.00 -0.48
C TYR A 322 -22.41 -2.81 -1.78
N PHE A 323 -21.13 -3.23 -1.83
CA PHE A 323 -20.25 -3.01 -3.00
C PHE A 323 -20.36 -4.09 -4.07
N GLY A 324 -20.95 -5.24 -3.76
CA GLY A 324 -20.97 -6.42 -4.62
C GLY A 324 -19.72 -7.29 -4.45
N ARG A 325 -19.76 -8.48 -5.01
CA ARG A 325 -18.72 -9.51 -4.83
C ARG A 325 -17.57 -9.38 -5.83
N LYS A 326 -17.88 -8.86 -7.01
CA LYS A 326 -17.01 -8.90 -8.18
C LYS A 326 -15.84 -7.94 -8.02
N GLY A 327 -14.62 -8.47 -7.98
CA GLY A 327 -13.41 -7.69 -7.79
C GLY A 327 -13.17 -7.24 -6.34
N LEU A 328 -14.02 -7.63 -5.38
CA LEU A 328 -13.88 -7.20 -3.99
C LEU A 328 -12.94 -8.13 -3.21
N PHE A 329 -12.03 -7.53 -2.44
CA PHE A 329 -11.19 -8.18 -1.46
C PHE A 329 -11.37 -7.49 -0.10
N ILE A 330 -11.52 -8.25 0.98
CA ILE A 330 -11.68 -7.72 2.33
C ILE A 330 -10.43 -7.97 3.16
N GLN A 331 -9.93 -6.95 3.84
CA GLN A 331 -8.92 -7.10 4.88
C GLN A 331 -9.48 -6.66 6.22
N THR A 332 -9.23 -7.48 7.25
CA THR A 332 -9.58 -7.17 8.63
C THR A 332 -8.44 -7.59 9.56
N SER A 333 -8.62 -7.43 10.88
CA SER A 333 -7.59 -7.80 11.84
C SER A 333 -8.18 -8.27 13.17
N THR A 334 -7.34 -8.97 13.94
CA THR A 334 -7.64 -9.42 15.32
C THR A 334 -6.43 -9.19 16.21
N THR A 335 -6.61 -9.37 17.51
CA THR A 335 -5.52 -9.23 18.48
C THR A 335 -4.76 -10.53 18.72
N THR A 336 -5.45 -11.69 18.58
CA THR A 336 -4.86 -13.01 18.86
C THR A 336 -5.09 -14.02 17.72
N PRO A 337 -4.26 -15.07 17.63
CA PRO A 337 -4.45 -16.15 16.65
C PRO A 337 -5.76 -16.92 16.83
N GLU A 338 -6.24 -17.09 18.05
CA GLU A 338 -7.49 -17.77 18.37
C GLU A 338 -8.69 -16.99 17.84
N GLU A 339 -8.65 -15.67 18.01
CA GLU A 339 -9.66 -14.78 17.43
C GLU A 339 -9.62 -14.83 15.89
N ALA A 340 -8.42 -14.87 15.31
CA ALA A 340 -8.25 -14.98 13.85
C ALA A 340 -8.82 -16.29 13.30
N ALA A 341 -8.57 -17.42 13.97
CA ALA A 341 -9.14 -18.72 13.58
C ALA A 341 -10.67 -18.69 13.64
N ALA A 342 -11.23 -18.14 14.73
CA ALA A 342 -12.68 -18.03 14.87
C ALA A 342 -13.30 -17.07 13.83
N LEU A 343 -12.62 -15.96 13.54
CA LEU A 343 -13.07 -14.99 12.55
C LEU A 343 -12.97 -15.55 11.13
N GLY A 344 -11.91 -16.31 10.80
CA GLY A 344 -11.74 -16.97 9.50
C GLY A 344 -12.88 -17.91 9.17
N GLU A 345 -13.31 -18.74 10.12
CA GLU A 345 -14.48 -19.64 9.97
C GLU A 345 -15.78 -18.83 9.75
N LYS A 346 -15.97 -17.73 10.47
CA LYS A 346 -17.15 -16.86 10.29
C LYS A 346 -17.12 -16.17 8.92
N LEU A 347 -15.98 -15.61 8.53
CA LEU A 347 -15.81 -14.93 7.24
C LEU A 347 -16.04 -15.89 6.08
N HIS A 348 -15.45 -17.08 6.13
CA HIS A 348 -15.71 -18.12 5.13
C HIS A 348 -17.22 -18.37 4.97
N LYS A 349 -17.96 -18.52 6.07
CA LYS A 349 -19.40 -18.75 6.05
C LYS A 349 -20.21 -17.61 5.45
N VAL A 350 -19.87 -16.36 5.78
CA VAL A 350 -20.67 -15.18 5.34
C VAL A 350 -20.24 -14.62 4.00
N LEU A 351 -19.00 -14.90 3.55
CA LEU A 351 -18.43 -14.43 2.29
C LEU A 351 -18.47 -15.48 1.16
N SER A 352 -18.85 -16.72 1.45
CA SER A 352 -19.20 -17.74 0.42
C SER A 352 -20.60 -17.51 -0.15
N LYS A 353 -20.88 -18.10 -1.35
CA LYS A 353 -22.22 -18.14 -1.95
C LYS A 353 -23.10 -19.16 -1.26
#